data_830cf98267bc164dc16bb9c3b927a14d
#
_entry.id   830cf98267bc164dc16bb9c3b927a14d
#
_cell.length_a   1.000
_cell.length_b   1.000
_cell.length_c   1.000
_cell.angle_alpha   90.00
_cell.angle_beta   90.00
_cell.angle_gamma   90.00
#
_symmetry.space_group_name_H-M   'P 1'
#
loop_
_entity.id
_entity.type
_entity.pdbx_description
1 polymer ?
#
loop_
_entity_poly.entity_id
_entity_poly.type
_entity_poly.pdbx_seq_one_letter_code
_entity_poly.pdbx_strand_id
1 'polypeptide(L)'
;MAEYNPDNWVIIKIEGDDPHYRVLAGWSGGYLDGDSWRMNSGITGYKFDGDYWYFEGLSGSVYKCYVDSYGLKTNIAHVWEALKYRHGDKVSLVADQAWIKKDWDWILK
;
A
#
# COMPACT_ATOMS: atom_id res chain seq x y z
N MET A 1 -13.18 5.19 12.88
CA MET A 1 -12.11 4.45 12.20
C MET A 1 -12.53 4.18 10.77
N ALA A 2 -11.72 4.57 9.80
CA ALA A 2 -12.06 4.39 8.38
C ALA A 2 -11.52 3.06 7.86
N GLU A 3 -12.30 2.40 7.04
CA GLU A 3 -11.88 1.20 6.33
C GLU A 3 -11.97 1.45 4.83
N TYR A 4 -10.91 1.09 4.11
CA TYR A 4 -10.82 1.26 2.67
C TYR A 4 -10.64 -0.09 2.00
N ASN A 5 -11.39 -0.33 0.93
CA ASN A 5 -11.33 -1.59 0.19
C ASN A 5 -10.99 -1.28 -1.28
N PRO A 6 -9.69 -1.17 -1.62
CA PRO A 6 -9.29 -0.77 -2.97
C PRO A 6 -9.52 -1.87 -4.00
N ASP A 7 -9.64 -1.44 -5.27
CA ASP A 7 -9.74 -2.34 -6.41
C ASP A 7 -8.41 -3.01 -6.71
N ASN A 8 -7.30 -2.28 -6.47
CA ASN A 8 -5.95 -2.82 -6.56
C ASN A 8 -5.05 -2.06 -5.60
N TRP A 9 -3.90 -2.64 -5.31
CA TRP A 9 -3.00 -2.09 -4.29
C TRP A 9 -1.59 -2.60 -4.50
N VAL A 10 -0.63 -1.85 -3.98
CA VAL A 10 0.76 -2.28 -3.88
C VAL A 10 1.33 -1.80 -2.56
N ILE A 11 2.46 -2.36 -2.18
CA ILE A 11 3.20 -1.93 -1.00
C ILE A 11 4.45 -1.18 -1.46
N ILE A 12 4.69 -0.04 -0.85
CA ILE A 12 5.87 0.79 -1.09
C ILE A 12 6.73 0.76 0.16
N LYS A 13 8.00 0.47 -0.03
CA LYS A 13 8.99 0.56 1.04
C LYS A 13 9.60 1.96 1.03
N ILE A 14 9.57 2.62 2.15
CA ILE A 14 10.17 3.94 2.35
C ILE A 14 11.45 3.75 3.14
N GLU A 15 12.56 4.21 2.61
CA GLU A 15 13.85 4.15 3.29
C GLU A 15 14.27 5.55 3.74
N GLY A 16 15.18 5.62 4.70
CA GLY A 16 15.62 6.88 5.26
C GLY A 16 15.83 6.74 6.77
N ASP A 17 15.64 7.84 7.49
CA ASP A 17 15.86 7.87 8.93
C ASP A 17 14.83 7.06 9.70
N ASP A 18 13.63 6.89 9.12
CA ASP A 18 12.54 6.14 9.72
C ASP A 18 11.94 5.18 8.69
N PRO A 19 12.64 4.06 8.40
CA PRO A 19 12.17 3.13 7.37
C PRO A 19 10.82 2.51 7.73
N HIS A 20 9.93 2.45 6.76
CA HIS A 20 8.61 1.86 6.97
C HIS A 20 7.98 1.47 5.63
N TYR A 21 6.83 0.81 5.70
CA TYR A 21 6.07 0.40 4.53
C TYR A 21 4.73 1.12 4.50
N ARG A 22 4.24 1.39 3.30
CA ARG A 22 2.94 2.03 3.10
C ARG A 22 2.14 1.27 2.04
N VAL A 23 0.83 1.23 2.20
CA VAL A 23 -0.08 0.74 1.17
C VAL A 23 -0.40 1.89 0.22
N LEU A 24 -0.20 1.66 -1.07
CA LEU A 24 -0.71 2.54 -2.11
C LEU A 24 -1.93 1.85 -2.72
N ALA A 25 -3.09 2.41 -2.51
CA ALA A 25 -4.38 1.83 -2.87
C ALA A 25 -5.01 2.60 -4.01
N GLY A 26 -5.65 1.89 -4.93
CA GLY A 26 -6.29 2.49 -6.08
C GLY A 26 -7.71 1.98 -6.31
N TRP A 27 -8.55 2.87 -6.83
CA TRP A 27 -9.90 2.56 -7.27
C TRP A 27 -10.05 2.94 -8.73
N SER A 28 -10.57 2.02 -9.51
CA SER A 28 -10.84 2.27 -10.92
C SER A 28 -12.11 3.06 -11.08
N GLY A 29 -12.06 3.99 -12.00
CA GLY A 29 -13.03 4.96 -12.37
C GLY A 29 -14.43 4.85 -11.83
N GLY A 30 -14.74 5.74 -10.96
CA GLY A 30 -16.12 6.02 -10.67
C GLY A 30 -16.74 6.70 -11.87
N TYR A 31 -18.02 6.62 -11.95
CA TYR A 31 -18.77 7.12 -13.08
C TYR A 31 -18.47 8.58 -13.41
N LEU A 32 -18.29 9.40 -12.39
CA LEU A 32 -18.06 10.84 -12.57
C LEU A 32 -16.64 11.27 -12.21
N ASP A 33 -15.99 10.54 -11.33
CA ASP A 33 -14.75 11.00 -10.71
C ASP A 33 -13.48 10.40 -11.31
N GLY A 34 -13.63 9.41 -12.19
CA GLY A 34 -12.47 8.72 -12.74
C GLY A 34 -11.74 7.90 -11.69
N ASP A 35 -10.46 7.69 -11.91
CA ASP A 35 -9.62 6.92 -11.01
C ASP A 35 -9.27 7.73 -9.76
N SER A 36 -9.15 7.04 -8.64
CA SER A 36 -8.72 7.66 -7.40
C SER A 36 -7.68 6.80 -6.70
N TRP A 37 -6.96 7.41 -5.76
CA TRP A 37 -5.93 6.71 -5.02
C TRP A 37 -5.83 7.25 -3.60
N ARG A 38 -5.23 6.42 -2.73
CA ARG A 38 -4.94 6.81 -1.36
C ARG A 38 -3.73 6.02 -0.87
N MET A 39 -2.92 6.65 -0.06
CA MET A 39 -1.77 5.99 0.56
C MET A 39 -1.91 6.10 2.07
N ASN A 40 -1.65 5.00 2.79
CA ASN A 40 -1.74 5.07 4.23
C ASN A 40 -0.51 5.79 4.83
N SER A 41 -0.58 6.10 6.12
CA SER A 41 0.45 6.87 6.80
C SER A 41 1.64 6.05 7.27
N GLY A 42 1.60 4.75 7.05
CA GLY A 42 2.62 3.81 7.51
C GLY A 42 1.92 2.60 8.11
N ILE A 43 2.36 1.40 7.74
CA ILE A 43 1.76 0.15 8.24
C ILE A 43 2.25 -0.10 9.67
N THR A 44 1.32 -0.23 10.61
CA THR A 44 1.61 -0.51 12.01
C THR A 44 1.19 -1.91 12.45
N GLY A 45 0.36 -2.57 11.67
CA GLY A 45 -0.08 -3.92 11.97
C GLY A 45 -0.82 -4.54 10.81
N TYR A 46 -1.07 -5.83 10.88
CA TYR A 46 -1.81 -6.51 9.84
C TYR A 46 -2.56 -7.74 10.37
N LYS A 47 -3.57 -8.13 9.61
CA LYS A 47 -4.23 -9.44 9.75
C LYS A 47 -4.44 -10.01 8.36
N PHE A 48 -4.53 -11.33 8.26
CA PHE A 48 -4.79 -12.02 7.00
C PHE A 48 -5.80 -13.12 7.23
N ASP A 49 -6.87 -13.13 6.43
CA ASP A 49 -7.93 -14.12 6.58
C ASP A 49 -7.95 -15.18 5.46
N GLY A 50 -6.96 -15.18 4.59
CA GLY A 50 -6.87 -16.07 3.44
C GLY A 50 -7.27 -15.38 2.13
N ASP A 51 -8.16 -14.42 2.19
CA ASP A 51 -8.62 -13.67 1.02
C ASP A 51 -8.18 -12.22 1.06
N TYR A 52 -8.11 -11.63 2.23
CA TYR A 52 -7.80 -10.21 2.41
C TYR A 52 -6.69 -9.99 3.42
N TRP A 53 -5.83 -9.04 3.12
CA TRP A 53 -4.94 -8.41 4.09
C TRP A 53 -5.65 -7.20 4.69
N TYR A 54 -5.53 -7.03 6.00
CA TYR A 54 -6.05 -5.86 6.71
C TYR A 54 -4.86 -5.11 7.27
N PHE A 55 -4.46 -4.03 6.60
CA PHE A 55 -3.31 -3.24 7.04
C PHE A 55 -3.78 -2.06 7.86
N GLU A 56 -3.28 -1.98 9.10
CA GLU A 56 -3.56 -0.87 9.99
C GLU A 56 -2.49 0.20 9.78
N GLY A 57 -2.89 1.47 9.82
CA GLY A 57 -2.00 2.60 9.67
C GLY A 57 -1.91 3.43 10.92
N LEU A 58 -0.92 4.32 10.95
CA LEU A 58 -0.67 5.22 12.08
C LEU A 58 -1.90 6.07 12.42
N SER A 59 -2.70 6.43 11.43
CA SER A 59 -3.90 7.25 11.62
C SER A 59 -5.10 6.46 12.14
N GLY A 60 -4.97 5.15 12.30
CA GLY A 60 -6.07 4.30 12.73
C GLY A 60 -6.94 3.77 11.60
N SER A 61 -6.66 4.13 10.36
CA SER A 61 -7.38 3.59 9.21
C SER A 61 -6.95 2.16 8.91
N VAL A 62 -7.86 1.38 8.35
CA VAL A 62 -7.60 0.00 7.94
C VAL A 62 -7.79 -0.11 6.43
N TYR A 63 -6.81 -0.71 5.75
CA TYR A 63 -6.87 -0.99 4.31
C TYR A 63 -7.12 -2.48 4.12
N LYS A 64 -8.31 -2.80 3.64
CA LYS A 64 -8.73 -4.17 3.35
C LYS A 64 -8.37 -4.50 1.91
N CYS A 65 -7.30 -5.26 1.72
CA CYS A 65 -6.65 -5.46 0.43
C CYS A 65 -6.80 -6.91 -0.03
N TYR A 66 -7.52 -7.10 -1.14
CA TYR A 66 -7.74 -8.43 -1.69
C TYR A 66 -6.42 -9.02 -2.19
N VAL A 67 -6.15 -10.26 -1.80
CA VAL A 67 -4.87 -10.93 -2.08
C VAL A 67 -4.56 -11.03 -3.58
N ASP A 68 -5.58 -11.23 -4.42
CA ASP A 68 -5.40 -11.37 -5.87
C ASP A 68 -5.43 -10.05 -6.63
N SER A 69 -5.57 -8.93 -5.93
CA SER A 69 -5.59 -7.60 -6.55
C SER A 69 -4.28 -6.84 -6.40
N TYR A 70 -3.22 -7.53 -6.03
CA TYR A 70 -1.92 -6.89 -5.88
C TYR A 70 -1.34 -6.55 -7.25
N GLY A 71 -1.08 -5.28 -7.50
CA GLY A 71 -0.47 -4.87 -8.75
C GLY A 71 -0.57 -3.38 -9.01
N LEU A 72 0.40 -2.90 -9.78
CA LEU A 72 0.48 -1.51 -10.18
C LEU A 72 -0.31 -1.35 -11.50
N LYS A 73 -1.51 -0.79 -11.40
CA LYS A 73 -2.36 -0.53 -12.56
C LYS A 73 -2.39 0.96 -12.86
N THR A 74 -3.02 1.33 -13.96
CA THR A 74 -3.03 2.71 -14.45
C THR A 74 -3.55 3.70 -13.43
N ASN A 75 -4.49 3.29 -12.57
CA ASN A 75 -5.06 4.18 -11.57
C ASN A 75 -4.05 4.65 -10.52
N ILE A 76 -2.97 3.90 -10.29
CA ILE A 76 -1.94 4.30 -9.32
C ILE A 76 -0.54 4.34 -9.91
N ALA A 77 -0.36 3.92 -11.15
CA ALA A 77 0.96 3.91 -11.79
C ALA A 77 1.56 5.32 -11.84
N HIS A 78 0.75 6.32 -12.13
CA HIS A 78 1.23 7.71 -12.20
C HIS A 78 1.67 8.22 -10.82
N VAL A 79 1.00 7.78 -9.76
CA VAL A 79 1.39 8.14 -8.39
C VAL A 79 2.75 7.54 -8.06
N TRP A 80 2.95 6.26 -8.41
CA TRP A 80 4.23 5.58 -8.19
C TRP A 80 5.36 6.28 -8.97
N GLU A 81 5.13 6.63 -10.24
CA GLU A 81 6.13 7.33 -11.04
C GLU A 81 6.49 8.67 -10.44
N ALA A 82 5.51 9.41 -9.92
CA ALA A 82 5.76 10.69 -9.27
C ALA A 82 6.59 10.52 -7.99
N LEU A 83 6.33 9.48 -7.23
CA LEU A 83 7.09 9.18 -6.02
C LEU A 83 8.54 8.83 -6.34
N LYS A 84 8.78 8.02 -7.38
CA LYS A 84 10.12 7.68 -7.83
C LYS A 84 10.88 8.92 -8.28
N TYR A 85 10.23 9.77 -9.02
CA TYR A 85 10.85 10.99 -9.51
C TYR A 85 11.26 11.90 -8.35
N ARG A 86 10.41 12.02 -7.34
CA ARG A 86 10.65 12.91 -6.21
C ARG A 86 11.66 12.37 -5.20
N HIS A 87 11.64 11.07 -4.95
CA HIS A 87 12.40 10.47 -3.86
C HIS A 87 13.52 9.51 -4.30
N GLY A 88 13.56 9.14 -5.57
CA GLY A 88 14.62 8.29 -6.11
C GLY A 88 14.76 6.97 -5.39
N ASP A 89 15.96 6.68 -4.92
CA ASP A 89 16.28 5.40 -4.27
C ASP A 89 15.66 5.22 -2.89
N LYS A 90 15.04 6.26 -2.35
CA LYS A 90 14.42 6.19 -1.02
C LYS A 90 13.07 5.49 -1.02
N VAL A 91 12.52 5.22 -2.19
CA VAL A 91 11.26 4.48 -2.32
C VAL A 91 11.49 3.31 -3.26
N SER A 92 10.86 2.18 -2.94
CA SER A 92 10.89 1.00 -3.79
C SER A 92 9.55 0.29 -3.75
N LEU A 93 9.22 -0.36 -4.87
CA LEU A 93 8.00 -1.13 -4.98
C LEU A 93 8.28 -2.56 -4.54
N VAL A 94 7.47 -3.06 -3.63
CA VAL A 94 7.59 -4.46 -3.20
C VAL A 94 7.02 -5.35 -4.29
N ALA A 95 7.82 -6.32 -4.77
CA ALA A 95 7.48 -7.09 -5.96
C ALA A 95 6.27 -8.01 -5.77
N ASP A 96 6.13 -8.59 -4.59
CA ASP A 96 5.03 -9.50 -4.30
C ASP A 96 4.69 -9.48 -2.82
N GLN A 97 3.77 -10.35 -2.41
CA GLN A 97 3.27 -10.39 -1.04
C GLN A 97 4.10 -11.26 -0.09
N ALA A 98 5.06 -12.01 -0.61
CA ALA A 98 5.84 -12.94 0.19
C ALA A 98 6.71 -12.24 1.23
N TRP A 99 7.11 -11.00 0.96
CA TRP A 99 7.94 -10.21 1.87
C TRP A 99 7.29 -10.04 3.25
N ILE A 100 5.95 -10.02 3.30
CA ILE A 100 5.24 -9.77 4.55
C ILE A 100 5.64 -10.80 5.62
N LYS A 101 5.79 -12.06 5.21
CA LYS A 101 6.16 -13.12 6.15
C LYS A 101 7.64 -13.09 6.53
N LYS A 102 8.48 -12.50 5.68
CA LYS A 102 9.93 -12.47 5.90
C LYS A 102 10.38 -11.26 6.69
N ASP A 103 9.80 -10.09 6.38
CA ASP A 103 10.30 -8.81 6.87
C ASP A 103 9.40 -8.16 7.91
N TRP A 104 8.27 -8.79 8.22
CA TRP A 104 7.28 -8.17 9.10
C TRP A 104 7.83 -7.83 10.49
N ASP A 105 8.63 -8.73 11.07
CA ASP A 105 9.21 -8.49 12.38
C ASP A 105 10.08 -7.24 12.41
N TRP A 106 10.72 -6.95 11.28
CA TRP A 106 11.52 -5.74 11.13
C TRP A 106 10.66 -4.47 11.19
N ILE A 107 9.47 -4.51 10.60
CA ILE A 107 8.55 -3.37 10.59
C ILE A 107 8.00 -3.09 11.99
N LEU A 108 7.70 -4.14 12.74
CA LEU A 108 7.08 -4.03 14.05
C LEU A 108 8.04 -3.63 15.16
N LYS A 109 9.30 -3.62 14.86
CA LYS A 109 10.29 -3.12 15.80
C LYS A 109 10.33 -1.60 15.74
#